data_2c17d8bcf8fe6f21e56a005e5f1a4f09
#
_entry.id   2c17d8bcf8fe6f21e56a005e5f1a4f09
#
_cell.length_a   1.000
_cell.length_b   1.000
_cell.length_c   1.000
_cell.angle_alpha   90.00
_cell.angle_beta   90.00
_cell.angle_gamma   90.00
#
_symmetry.space_group_name_H-M   'P 1'
#
loop_
_entity.id
_entity.type
_entity.pdbx_description
1 polymer ?
#
loop_
_entity_poly.entity_id
_entity_poly.type
_entity_poly.pdbx_seq_one_letter_code
_entity_poly.pdbx_strand_id
1 'polypeptide(L)' 'MKDVTPAEIFAALKLIEQLYQDGHIPQYMFKNILNEHRDIVDITEFNLQRKDK' A
#
# COMPACT_ATOMS: atom_id res chain seq x y z
N MET A 1 23.04 -2.98 4.98
CA MET A 1 21.63 -2.77 5.10
C MET A 1 20.90 -3.99 5.55
N LYS A 2 19.97 -3.83 6.42
CA LYS A 2 19.28 -4.96 6.92
C LYS A 2 18.15 -5.34 6.07
N ASP A 3 17.79 -6.58 6.09
CA ASP A 3 16.63 -7.05 5.38
C ASP A 3 15.38 -6.53 6.07
N VAL A 4 14.41 -6.16 5.28
CA VAL A 4 13.16 -5.68 5.81
C VAL A 4 12.25 -6.87 5.99
N THR A 5 11.57 -6.96 7.11
CA THR A 5 10.66 -8.07 7.34
C THR A 5 9.35 -7.80 6.63
N PRO A 6 8.58 -8.85 6.33
CA PRO A 6 7.27 -8.65 5.73
C PRO A 6 6.35 -7.78 6.58
N ALA A 7 6.48 -7.87 7.90
CA ALA A 7 5.65 -7.04 8.78
C ALA A 7 5.97 -5.57 8.61
N GLU A 8 7.24 -5.26 8.41
CA GLU A 8 7.63 -3.88 8.20
C GLU A 8 7.13 -3.37 6.86
N ILE A 9 7.19 -4.22 5.85
CA ILE A 9 6.68 -3.84 4.54
C ILE A 9 5.18 -3.61 4.61
N PHE A 10 4.46 -4.48 5.30
CA PHE A 10 3.02 -4.33 5.44
C PHE A 10 2.69 -3.00 6.12
N ALA A 11 3.42 -2.67 7.19
CA ALA A 11 3.18 -1.41 7.89
C ALA A 11 3.45 -0.21 6.99
N ALA A 12 4.51 -0.28 6.21
CA ALA A 12 4.83 0.82 5.30
C ALA A 12 3.74 0.97 4.25
N LEU A 13 3.23 -0.16 3.75
CA LEU A 13 2.17 -0.10 2.75
C LEU A 13 0.88 0.45 3.33
N LYS A 14 0.64 0.21 4.60
CA LYS A 14 -0.54 0.78 5.25
C LYS A 14 -0.43 2.30 5.35
N LEU A 15 0.77 2.81 5.56
CA LEU A 15 0.96 4.24 5.54
C LEU A 15 0.73 4.81 4.15
N ILE A 16 1.16 4.08 3.13
CA ILE A 16 0.93 4.51 1.76
C ILE A 16 -0.55 4.46 1.44
N GLU A 17 -1.25 3.46 1.96
CA GLU A 17 -2.69 3.39 1.79
C GLU A 17 -3.35 4.65 2.36
N GLN A 18 -2.87 5.10 3.50
CA GLN A 18 -3.42 6.30 4.10
C GLN A 18 -3.17 7.52 3.21
N LEU A 19 -1.98 7.60 2.62
CA LEU A 19 -1.69 8.70 1.70
C LEU A 19 -2.64 8.67 0.50
N TYR A 20 -2.92 7.49 0.01
CA TYR A 20 -3.84 7.36 -1.10
C TYR A 20 -5.25 7.79 -0.68
N GLN A 21 -5.68 7.36 0.50
CA GLN A 21 -7.02 7.72 0.97
C GLN A 21 -7.14 9.22 1.20
N ASP A 22 -6.06 9.85 1.58
CA ASP A 22 -6.04 11.30 1.79
C ASP A 22 -5.91 12.07 0.48
N GLY A 23 -5.70 11.38 -0.61
CA GLY A 23 -5.60 12.04 -1.90
C GLY A 23 -4.23 12.54 -2.25
N HIS A 24 -3.20 12.08 -1.55
CA HIS A 24 -1.84 12.55 -1.81
C HIS A 24 -1.18 11.81 -2.96
N ILE A 25 -1.65 10.61 -3.28
CA ILE A 25 -1.12 9.86 -4.41
C ILE A 25 -2.28 9.30 -5.22
N PRO A 26 -2.07 9.13 -6.53
CA PRO A 26 -3.14 8.59 -7.37
C PRO A 26 -3.30 7.09 -7.21
N GLN A 27 -4.44 6.60 -7.62
CA GLN A 27 -4.76 5.19 -7.47
C GLN A 27 -3.78 4.31 -8.22
N TYR A 28 -3.38 4.72 -9.42
CA TYR A 28 -2.50 3.86 -10.21
C TYR A 28 -1.15 3.67 -9.52
N MET A 29 -0.69 4.70 -8.84
CA MET A 29 0.58 4.61 -8.13
C MET A 29 0.46 3.65 -6.95
N PHE A 30 -0.61 3.79 -6.18
CA PHE A 30 -0.86 2.91 -5.05
C PHE A 30 -0.97 1.46 -5.53
N LYS A 31 -1.71 1.26 -6.61
CA LYS A 31 -1.91 -0.07 -7.14
C LYS A 31 -0.60 -0.68 -7.62
N ASN A 32 0.25 0.11 -8.27
CA ASN A 32 1.54 -0.37 -8.71
C ASN A 32 2.42 -0.77 -7.54
N ILE A 33 2.40 0.03 -6.48
CA ILE A 33 3.20 -0.27 -5.32
C ILE A 33 2.74 -1.58 -4.69
N LEU A 34 1.45 -1.79 -4.59
CA LEU A 34 0.94 -3.03 -4.02
C LEU A 34 1.31 -4.22 -4.89
N ASN A 35 1.23 -4.06 -6.20
CA ASN A 35 1.56 -5.15 -7.10
C ASN A 35 3.01 -5.56 -6.99
N GLU A 36 3.87 -4.62 -6.70
CA GLU A 36 5.28 -4.92 -6.56
C GLU A 36 5.57 -5.71 -5.31
N HIS A 37 4.64 -5.73 -4.38
CA HIS A 37 4.84 -6.41 -3.12
C HIS A 37 3.84 -7.54 -2.90
N ARG A 38 3.15 -7.95 -3.94
CA ARG A 38 2.09 -8.94 -3.75
C ARG A 38 2.64 -10.31 -3.38
N ASP A 39 3.92 -10.55 -3.59
CA ASP A 39 4.54 -11.78 -3.15
C ASP A 39 4.67 -11.83 -1.66
N ILE A 40 4.69 -10.67 -1.03
CA ILE A 40 4.99 -10.56 0.38
C ILE A 40 3.75 -10.26 1.18
N VAL A 41 2.85 -9.47 0.63
CA VAL A 41 1.64 -9.09 1.34
C VAL A 41 0.43 -9.42 0.49
N ASP A 42 -0.69 -9.60 1.15
CA ASP A 42 -1.95 -9.87 0.47
C ASP A 42 -2.57 -8.53 0.13
N ILE A 43 -2.61 -8.20 -1.15
CA ILE A 43 -3.13 -6.89 -1.56
C ILE A 43 -4.61 -6.74 -1.27
N THR A 44 -5.31 -7.83 -1.02
CA THR A 44 -6.72 -7.71 -0.67
C THR A 44 -6.93 -7.15 0.72
N GLU A 45 -5.85 -7.06 1.50
CA GLU A 45 -5.92 -6.43 2.80
C GLU A 45 -5.95 -4.91 2.70
N PHE A 46 -5.77 -4.38 1.50
CA PHE A 46 -5.71 -2.94 1.31
C PHE A 46 -6.93 -2.46 0.55
N ASN A 47 -7.35 -1.24 0.86
CA ASN A 47 -8.52 -0.66 0.23
C ASN A 47 -8.10 0.14 -0.99
N LEU A 48 -8.41 -0.38 -2.17
CA LEU A 48 -8.04 0.28 -3.41
C LEU A 48 -9.04 1.35 -3.84
N GLN A 49 -10.15 1.44 -3.13
CA GLN A 49 -11.13 2.46 -3.47
C GLN A 49 -11.04 3.59 -2.50
N ARG A 50 -10.91 4.80 -3.03
CA ARG A 50 -10.82 5.97 -2.15
C ARG A 50 -12.20 6.34 -1.65
N LYS A 51 -12.28 6.68 -0.38
CA LYS A 51 -13.49 7.14 0.16
C LYS A 51 -13.80 8.47 -0.36
N ASP A 52 -14.96 8.64 -0.91
CA ASP A 52 -15.32 9.91 -1.44
C ASP A 52 -16.25 10.54 -0.58
N LYS A 53 -16.29 11.74 -0.52
CA LYS A 53 -17.19 12.38 0.26
C LYS A 53 -18.20 12.96 -0.32
#